data_21933f9381667ba5bffc18b7453f68ca
#
_entry.id   21933f9381667ba5bffc18b7453f68ca
#
_cell.length_a   1.000
_cell.length_b   1.000
_cell.length_c   1.000
_cell.angle_alpha   90.00
_cell.angle_beta   90.00
_cell.angle_gamma   90.00
#
_symmetry.space_group_name_H-M   'P 1'
#
loop_
_entity.id
_entity.type
_entity.pdbx_description
1 polymer ?
#
loop_
_entity_poly.entity_id
_entity_poly.type
_entity_poly.pdbx_seq_one_letter_code
_entity_poly.pdbx_strand_id
1 'polypeptide(L)'
;MQKRMLLVALRSSLRPMLSSARNKVPIRSGRLKKQLRIVRFKDRRAPKSEVDVALKHVFEKYSKKGTINEYYGKFIHEGTKDPRTPRKEGRILAFKGDDGQMVFTRAVKGLKAKPYLEEAYRENSERVIKDFGDELAAAVEKFVNKNFK
;
A
#
# COMPACT_ATOMS: atom_id res chain seq x y z
N MET A 1 5.19 -14.26 -23.93
CA MET A 1 4.22 -15.15 -23.24
C MET A 1 4.58 -15.36 -21.76
N GLN A 2 5.80 -15.80 -21.46
CA GLN A 2 6.28 -16.08 -20.08
C GLN A 2 6.04 -14.97 -19.05
N LYS A 3 6.35 -13.69 -19.38
CA LYS A 3 6.15 -12.55 -18.46
C LYS A 3 4.70 -12.33 -18.04
N ARG A 4 3.74 -12.62 -18.92
CA ARG A 4 2.32 -12.46 -18.59
C ARG A 4 1.88 -13.52 -17.58
N MET A 5 2.37 -14.76 -17.71
CA MET A 5 2.11 -15.85 -16.79
C MET A 5 2.68 -15.52 -15.39
N LEU A 6 3.95 -15.13 -15.34
CA LEU A 6 4.60 -14.70 -14.09
C LEU A 6 3.85 -13.55 -13.40
N LEU A 7 3.42 -12.54 -14.16
CA LEU A 7 2.64 -11.42 -13.61
C LEU A 7 1.31 -11.86 -13.03
N VAL A 8 0.63 -12.79 -13.68
CA VAL A 8 -0.67 -13.30 -13.19
C VAL A 8 -0.45 -14.09 -11.91
N ALA A 9 0.51 -15.02 -11.89
CA ALA A 9 0.85 -15.81 -10.72
C ALA A 9 1.26 -14.93 -9.51
N LEU A 10 2.16 -13.96 -9.72
CA LEU A 10 2.58 -13.02 -8.67
C LEU A 10 1.43 -12.17 -8.12
N ARG A 11 0.52 -11.71 -8.99
CA ARG A 11 -0.64 -10.93 -8.53
C ARG A 11 -1.64 -11.78 -7.78
N SER A 12 -1.84 -13.02 -8.20
CA SER A 12 -2.74 -13.96 -7.53
C SER A 12 -2.21 -14.29 -6.14
N SER A 13 -0.95 -14.69 -6.03
CA SER A 13 -0.31 -15.05 -4.76
C SER A 13 -0.27 -13.92 -3.73
N LEU A 14 -0.23 -12.64 -4.16
CA LEU A 14 -0.24 -11.48 -3.26
C LEU A 14 -1.64 -11.08 -2.76
N ARG A 15 -2.72 -11.68 -3.24
CA ARG A 15 -4.10 -11.34 -2.80
C ARG A 15 -4.35 -11.55 -1.30
N PRO A 16 -3.91 -12.66 -0.67
CA PRO A 16 -4.07 -12.84 0.77
C PRO A 16 -3.38 -11.74 1.58
N MET A 17 -2.16 -11.37 1.20
CA MET A 17 -1.40 -10.28 1.83
C MET A 17 -2.11 -8.93 1.67
N LEU A 18 -2.67 -8.63 0.48
CA LEU A 18 -3.47 -7.43 0.26
C LEU A 18 -4.71 -7.41 1.15
N SER A 19 -5.39 -8.54 1.31
CA SER A 19 -6.57 -8.66 2.17
C SER A 19 -6.19 -8.41 3.64
N SER A 20 -5.13 -9.06 4.14
CA SER A 20 -4.62 -8.85 5.49
C SER A 20 -4.25 -7.39 5.73
N ALA A 21 -3.47 -6.77 4.84
CA ALA A 21 -3.10 -5.37 4.94
C ALA A 21 -4.33 -4.44 4.97
N ARG A 22 -5.32 -4.68 4.13
CA ARG A 22 -6.58 -3.90 4.09
C ARG A 22 -7.40 -4.01 5.37
N ASN A 23 -7.35 -5.14 6.05
CA ASN A 23 -8.07 -5.34 7.32
C ASN A 23 -7.39 -4.62 8.49
N LYS A 24 -6.07 -4.43 8.41
CA LYS A 24 -5.25 -3.76 9.45
C LYS A 24 -5.19 -2.23 9.27
N VAL A 25 -5.52 -1.73 8.09
CA VAL A 25 -5.53 -0.28 7.82
C VAL A 25 -6.59 0.41 8.68
N PRO A 26 -6.23 1.48 9.44
CA PRO A 26 -7.20 2.25 10.19
C PRO A 26 -8.27 2.86 9.27
N ILE A 27 -9.53 2.69 9.63
CA ILE A 27 -10.66 3.14 8.82
C ILE A 27 -11.24 4.41 9.46
N ARG A 28 -11.06 5.57 8.79
CA ARG A 28 -11.83 6.78 9.06
C ARG A 28 -12.80 7.06 7.91
N SER A 29 -12.30 7.17 6.69
CA SER A 29 -13.09 7.40 5.47
C SER A 29 -13.06 6.21 4.50
N GLY A 30 -12.29 5.17 4.82
CA GLY A 30 -12.06 4.01 3.94
C GLY A 30 -11.21 4.29 2.70
N ARG A 31 -10.81 5.54 2.44
CA ARG A 31 -10.03 5.91 1.25
C ARG A 31 -8.65 5.26 1.24
N LEU A 32 -7.96 5.24 2.39
CA LEU A 32 -6.65 4.60 2.52
C LEU A 32 -6.70 3.10 2.18
N LYS A 33 -7.74 2.41 2.66
CA LYS A 33 -8.00 1.00 2.33
C LYS A 33 -8.21 0.78 0.82
N LYS A 34 -8.95 1.67 0.15
CA LYS A 34 -9.20 1.61 -1.30
C LYS A 34 -7.95 1.90 -2.14
N GLN A 35 -7.04 2.73 -1.65
CA GLN A 35 -5.79 3.08 -2.31
C GLN A 35 -4.76 1.95 -2.29
N LEU A 36 -4.87 1.00 -1.35
CA LEU A 36 -3.95 -0.12 -1.24
C LEU A 36 -4.20 -1.11 -2.38
N ARG A 37 -3.22 -1.27 -3.27
CA ARG A 37 -3.33 -2.10 -4.48
C ARG A 37 -2.03 -2.85 -4.76
N ILE A 38 -2.17 -3.99 -5.45
CA ILE A 38 -1.05 -4.71 -6.04
C ILE A 38 -0.75 -4.08 -7.41
N VAL A 39 0.44 -3.54 -7.57
CA VAL A 39 0.87 -2.88 -8.80
C VAL A 39 2.15 -3.49 -9.34
N ARG A 40 2.31 -3.48 -10.66
CA ARG A 40 3.57 -3.81 -11.28
C ARG A 40 4.55 -2.66 -11.01
N PHE A 41 5.68 -3.01 -10.43
CA PHE A 41 6.80 -2.10 -10.33
C PHE A 41 7.56 -2.13 -11.66
N LYS A 42 7.86 -0.96 -12.22
CA LYS A 42 8.71 -0.82 -13.41
C LYS A 42 9.97 -0.11 -12.98
N ASP A 43 11.01 -0.86 -12.70
CA ASP A 43 12.34 -0.28 -12.64
C ASP A 43 12.85 -0.09 -14.06
N ARG A 44 13.24 1.11 -14.42
CA ARG A 44 13.82 1.43 -15.74
C ARG A 44 15.21 0.83 -15.92
N ARG A 45 15.89 0.50 -14.82
CA ARG A 45 17.24 -0.07 -14.77
C ARG A 45 17.23 -1.60 -14.72
N ALA A 46 16.10 -2.20 -14.35
CA ALA A 46 15.98 -3.66 -14.28
C ALA A 46 16.00 -4.30 -15.66
N PRO A 47 16.60 -5.50 -15.79
CA PRO A 47 16.57 -6.29 -17.01
C PRO A 47 15.14 -6.47 -17.50
N LYS A 48 14.96 -6.48 -18.83
CA LYS A 48 13.61 -6.69 -19.44
C LYS A 48 12.97 -8.03 -19.06
N SER A 49 13.76 -8.99 -18.56
CA SER A 49 13.31 -10.30 -18.07
C SER A 49 12.67 -10.25 -16.69
N GLU A 50 12.99 -9.25 -15.88
CA GLU A 50 12.45 -9.13 -14.52
C GLU A 50 11.00 -8.66 -14.50
N VAL A 51 10.28 -9.19 -13.54
CA VAL A 51 8.89 -8.85 -13.28
C VAL A 51 8.70 -8.62 -11.79
N ASP A 52 8.55 -7.35 -11.43
CA ASP A 52 8.34 -6.93 -10.05
C ASP A 52 6.89 -6.54 -9.81
N VAL A 53 6.37 -6.98 -8.68
CA VAL A 53 5.03 -6.63 -8.20
C VAL A 53 5.15 -6.14 -6.77
N ALA A 54 4.56 -5.00 -6.48
CA ALA A 54 4.58 -4.41 -5.15
C ALA A 54 3.17 -4.17 -4.62
N LEU A 55 3.02 -4.37 -3.31
CA LEU A 55 1.86 -3.91 -2.56
C LEU A 55 2.12 -2.49 -2.09
N LYS A 56 1.38 -1.52 -2.61
CA LYS A 56 1.55 -0.11 -2.24
C LYS A 56 0.27 0.69 -2.30
N HIS A 57 0.28 1.86 -1.68
CA HIS A 57 -0.75 2.86 -1.88
C HIS A 57 -0.61 3.51 -3.25
N VAL A 58 -1.68 3.49 -4.03
CA VAL A 58 -1.78 4.17 -5.30
C VAL A 58 -2.64 5.41 -5.09
N PHE A 59 -2.00 6.57 -5.13
CA PHE A 59 -2.68 7.86 -5.05
C PHE A 59 -3.20 8.25 -6.42
N GLU A 60 -4.44 8.69 -6.49
CA GLU A 60 -4.97 9.28 -7.71
C GLU A 60 -4.26 10.60 -7.96
N LYS A 61 -3.68 10.74 -9.16
CA LYS A 61 -3.06 12.00 -9.58
C LYS A 61 -4.12 13.11 -9.57
N TYR A 62 -3.72 14.26 -9.10
CA TYR A 62 -4.50 15.49 -9.02
C TYR A 62 -5.57 15.62 -10.10
N SER A 63 -6.81 15.66 -9.70
CA SER A 63 -7.85 16.35 -10.45
C SER A 63 -7.53 17.84 -10.40
N LYS A 64 -7.76 18.57 -11.50
CA LYS A 64 -7.62 20.04 -11.58
C LYS A 64 -8.48 20.80 -10.54
N LYS A 65 -9.30 20.11 -9.77
CA LYS A 65 -10.18 20.62 -8.70
C LYS A 65 -9.61 20.49 -7.29
N GLY A 66 -8.29 20.34 -7.12
CA GLY A 66 -7.65 20.46 -5.79
C GLY A 66 -8.01 19.36 -4.79
N THR A 67 -8.32 18.16 -5.25
CA THR A 67 -8.53 17.03 -4.34
C THR A 67 -7.21 16.71 -3.64
N ILE A 68 -7.18 16.90 -2.34
CA ILE A 68 -6.03 16.65 -1.46
C ILE A 68 -5.58 15.21 -1.64
N ASN A 69 -4.37 15.03 -2.15
CA ASN A 69 -3.71 13.73 -2.15
C ASN A 69 -3.60 13.24 -0.72
N GLU A 70 -4.32 12.20 -0.39
CA GLU A 70 -4.28 11.60 0.93
C GLU A 70 -2.99 10.78 1.10
N TYR A 71 -1.85 11.47 1.04
CA TYR A 71 -0.52 10.90 1.30
C TYR A 71 -0.30 10.57 2.79
N TYR A 72 -1.36 10.59 3.57
CA TYR A 72 -1.26 10.35 5.01
C TYR A 72 -0.96 8.89 5.38
N GLY A 73 -1.06 7.95 4.43
CA GLY A 73 -0.74 6.54 4.65
C GLY A 73 0.67 6.32 5.20
N LYS A 74 1.65 7.11 4.74
CA LYS A 74 3.02 7.09 5.28
C LYS A 74 3.04 7.49 6.75
N PHE A 75 2.36 8.58 7.11
CA PHE A 75 2.32 9.07 8.49
C PHE A 75 1.60 8.12 9.44
N ILE A 76 0.62 7.37 8.95
CA ILE A 76 -0.04 6.33 9.75
C ILE A 76 0.89 5.14 9.94
N HIS A 77 1.58 4.73 8.89
CA HIS A 77 2.48 3.57 8.91
C HIS A 77 3.72 3.81 9.78
N GLU A 78 4.39 4.94 9.58
CA GLU A 78 5.64 5.29 10.26
C GLU A 78 5.42 6.07 11.56
N GLY A 79 4.22 6.62 11.77
CA GLY A 79 3.94 7.57 12.84
C GLY A 79 4.42 8.98 12.52
N THR A 80 4.30 9.86 13.49
CA THR A 80 4.78 11.24 13.40
C THR A 80 5.55 11.62 14.66
N LYS A 81 6.40 12.65 14.58
CA LYS A 81 7.10 13.19 15.76
C LYS A 81 6.12 13.52 16.87
N ASP A 82 6.50 13.30 18.11
CA ASP A 82 5.73 13.61 19.30
C ASP A 82 6.60 14.47 20.26
N PRO A 83 6.20 15.72 20.59
CA PRO A 83 5.02 16.42 20.10
C PRO A 83 5.20 16.95 18.66
N ARG A 84 4.10 17.14 17.97
CA ARG A 84 4.04 17.79 16.67
C ARG A 84 3.88 19.28 16.84
N THR A 85 4.86 20.06 16.38
CA THR A 85 4.92 21.53 16.49
C THR A 85 4.81 22.19 15.11
N PRO A 86 4.45 23.47 15.03
CA PRO A 86 4.50 24.23 13.79
C PRO A 86 5.91 24.21 13.17
N ARG A 87 5.98 24.22 11.84
CA ARG A 87 7.26 24.24 11.12
C ARG A 87 8.08 25.52 11.35
N LYS A 88 7.39 26.64 11.57
CA LYS A 88 8.04 27.93 11.85
C LYS A 88 7.88 28.25 13.32
N GLU A 89 8.98 28.65 13.94
CA GLU A 89 9.03 29.06 15.32
C GLU A 89 8.07 30.23 15.59
N GLY A 90 7.48 30.29 16.78
CA GLY A 90 6.53 31.32 17.17
C GLY A 90 5.12 31.21 16.58
N ARG A 91 4.85 30.23 15.68
CA ARG A 91 3.50 29.99 15.15
C ARG A 91 2.72 29.00 16.01
N ILE A 92 1.39 29.06 15.86
CA ILE A 92 0.44 28.13 16.45
C ILE A 92 -0.18 27.24 15.38
N LEU A 93 -0.56 26.03 15.78
CA LEU A 93 -1.37 25.13 14.97
C LEU A 93 -2.84 25.53 15.14
N ALA A 94 -3.57 25.60 14.04
CA ALA A 94 -5.00 25.85 14.03
C ALA A 94 -5.70 24.75 13.24
N PHE A 95 -6.65 24.07 13.85
CA PHE A 95 -7.44 23.03 13.19
C PHE A 95 -8.82 22.89 13.83
N LYS A 96 -9.75 22.30 13.11
CA LYS A 96 -11.10 22.06 13.60
C LYS A 96 -11.12 20.79 14.44
N GLY A 97 -11.55 20.89 15.70
CA GLY A 97 -11.74 19.77 16.61
C GLY A 97 -12.91 18.86 16.17
N ASP A 98 -13.03 17.72 16.82
CA ASP A 98 -14.12 16.76 16.54
C ASP A 98 -15.50 17.31 16.93
N ASP A 99 -15.53 18.25 17.87
CA ASP A 99 -16.69 19.05 18.30
C ASP A 99 -17.06 20.18 17.33
N GLY A 100 -16.26 20.36 16.27
CA GLY A 100 -16.45 21.39 15.26
C GLY A 100 -15.87 22.76 15.62
N GLN A 101 -15.30 22.95 16.83
CA GLN A 101 -14.67 24.20 17.26
C GLN A 101 -13.24 24.32 16.73
N MET A 102 -12.76 25.55 16.59
CA MET A 102 -11.37 25.83 16.21
C MET A 102 -10.44 25.68 17.44
N VAL A 103 -9.48 24.77 17.31
CA VAL A 103 -8.45 24.54 18.32
C VAL A 103 -7.17 25.23 17.89
N PHE A 104 -6.61 26.02 18.81
CA PHE A 104 -5.34 26.71 18.66
C PHE A 104 -4.35 26.19 19.69
N THR A 105 -3.21 25.66 19.24
CA THR A 105 -2.20 25.08 20.14
C THR A 105 -0.79 25.22 19.58
N ARG A 106 0.21 25.26 20.46
CA ARG A 106 1.62 25.24 20.07
C ARG A 106 2.14 23.84 19.74
N ALA A 107 1.48 22.82 20.26
CA ALA A 107 1.87 21.44 20.02
C ALA A 107 0.66 20.51 20.08
N VAL A 108 0.68 19.44 19.31
CA VAL A 108 -0.29 18.35 19.39
C VAL A 108 0.45 17.02 19.51
N LYS A 109 -0.20 16.04 20.12
CA LYS A 109 0.32 14.68 20.22
C LYS A 109 0.57 14.11 18.83
N GLY A 110 1.72 13.46 18.65
CA GLY A 110 2.04 12.74 17.42
C GLY A 110 1.19 11.50 17.23
N LEU A 111 1.19 10.99 16.00
CA LEU A 111 0.55 9.71 15.67
C LEU A 111 1.51 8.56 16.01
N LYS A 112 1.04 7.57 16.76
CA LYS A 112 1.75 6.31 16.97
C LYS A 112 1.81 5.53 15.66
N ALA A 113 2.97 4.98 15.33
CA ALA A 113 3.15 4.13 14.15
C ALA A 113 2.21 2.92 14.17
N LYS A 114 1.66 2.58 13.01
CA LYS A 114 0.89 1.35 12.78
C LYS A 114 1.42 0.68 11.50
N PRO A 115 2.42 -0.21 11.60
CA PRO A 115 3.12 -0.81 10.45
C PRO A 115 2.30 -1.95 9.81
N TYR A 116 1.08 -1.66 9.37
CA TYR A 116 0.13 -2.64 8.82
C TYR A 116 0.63 -3.39 7.58
N LEU A 117 1.53 -2.80 6.79
CA LEU A 117 2.15 -3.49 5.64
C LEU A 117 3.16 -4.53 6.08
N GLU A 118 4.01 -4.19 7.07
CA GLU A 118 4.99 -5.11 7.62
C GLU A 118 4.33 -6.29 8.35
N GLU A 119 3.28 -6.00 9.12
CA GLU A 119 2.50 -7.03 9.80
C GLU A 119 1.84 -7.98 8.80
N ALA A 120 1.23 -7.44 7.73
CA ALA A 120 0.64 -8.25 6.68
C ALA A 120 1.69 -9.10 5.93
N TYR A 121 2.89 -8.55 5.73
CA TYR A 121 4.01 -9.30 5.14
C TYR A 121 4.44 -10.45 6.03
N ARG A 122 4.71 -10.22 7.32
CA ARG A 122 5.13 -11.25 8.27
C ARG A 122 4.14 -12.40 8.35
N GLU A 123 2.85 -12.11 8.34
CA GLU A 123 1.79 -13.12 8.44
C GLU A 123 1.60 -13.94 7.17
N ASN A 124 1.93 -13.40 6.00
CA ASN A 124 1.57 -14.02 4.73
C ASN A 124 2.77 -14.37 3.84
N SER A 125 4.01 -14.07 4.23
CA SER A 125 5.18 -14.25 3.37
C SER A 125 5.36 -15.69 2.89
N GLU A 126 5.31 -16.66 3.79
CA GLU A 126 5.46 -18.09 3.44
C GLU A 126 4.32 -18.58 2.54
N ARG A 127 3.09 -18.18 2.87
CA ARG A 127 1.92 -18.50 2.07
C ARG A 127 2.01 -17.93 0.67
N VAL A 128 2.47 -16.68 0.53
CA VAL A 128 2.64 -16.02 -0.78
C VAL A 128 3.64 -16.78 -1.65
N ILE A 129 4.75 -17.25 -1.06
CA ILE A 129 5.77 -18.03 -1.78
C ILE A 129 5.18 -19.36 -2.27
N LYS A 130 4.44 -20.07 -1.40
CA LYS A 130 3.77 -21.31 -1.76
C LYS A 130 2.72 -21.10 -2.84
N ASP A 131 1.79 -20.17 -2.63
CA ASP A 131 0.72 -19.85 -3.58
C ASP A 131 1.29 -19.41 -4.95
N PHE A 132 2.45 -18.73 -4.95
CA PHE A 132 3.13 -18.38 -6.21
C PHE A 132 3.64 -19.60 -6.95
N GLY A 133 4.25 -20.58 -6.24
CA GLY A 133 4.69 -21.84 -6.84
C GLY A 133 3.54 -22.62 -7.47
N ASP A 134 2.44 -22.76 -6.75
CA ASP A 134 1.24 -23.49 -7.20
C ASP A 134 0.59 -22.81 -8.42
N GLU A 135 0.42 -21.50 -8.37
CA GLU A 135 -0.14 -20.72 -9.50
C GLU A 135 0.74 -20.73 -10.73
N LEU A 136 2.06 -20.73 -10.55
CA LEU A 136 3.01 -20.82 -11.67
C LEU A 136 2.98 -22.21 -12.31
N ALA A 137 2.97 -23.28 -11.51
CA ALA A 137 2.85 -24.64 -11.99
C ALA A 137 1.56 -24.83 -12.82
N ALA A 138 0.41 -24.42 -12.29
CA ALA A 138 -0.86 -24.48 -13.00
C ALA A 138 -0.87 -23.67 -14.30
N ALA A 139 -0.18 -22.52 -14.33
CA ALA A 139 -0.06 -21.70 -15.53
C ALA A 139 0.81 -22.38 -16.61
N VAL A 140 1.90 -23.06 -16.19
CA VAL A 140 2.77 -23.83 -17.10
C VAL A 140 2.03 -25.03 -17.67
N GLU A 141 1.32 -25.80 -16.86
CA GLU A 141 0.51 -26.92 -17.30
C GLU A 141 -0.52 -26.53 -18.36
N LYS A 142 -1.26 -25.44 -18.10
CA LYS A 142 -2.23 -24.90 -19.08
C LYS A 142 -1.57 -24.51 -20.38
N PHE A 143 -0.36 -23.96 -20.32
CA PHE A 143 0.39 -23.58 -21.51
C PHE A 143 0.83 -24.81 -22.32
N VAL A 144 1.39 -25.83 -21.66
CA VAL A 144 1.82 -27.09 -22.28
C VAL A 144 0.61 -27.77 -22.93
N ASN A 145 -0.47 -27.95 -22.21
CA ASN A 145 -1.69 -28.59 -22.70
C ASN A 145 -2.33 -27.85 -23.88
N LYS A 146 -2.13 -26.56 -24.01
CA LYS A 146 -2.67 -25.77 -25.13
C LYS A 146 -1.81 -25.82 -26.39
N ASN A 147 -0.48 -25.96 -26.26
CA ASN A 147 0.44 -25.78 -27.39
C ASN A 147 1.12 -27.06 -27.83
N PHE A 148 1.01 -28.15 -27.08
CA PHE A 148 1.70 -29.42 -27.32
C PHE A 148 0.74 -30.64 -27.32
N LYS A 149 -0.55 -30.40 -27.53
CA LYS A 149 -1.56 -31.44 -27.83
C LYS A 149 -1.80 -31.54 -29.33
#